data_3ae68546cbbc8d43d8240b654acc8a0c
#
_entry.id   3ae68546cbbc8d43d8240b654acc8a0c
#
_cell.length_a   1.000
_cell.length_b   1.000
_cell.length_c   1.000
_cell.angle_alpha   90.00
_cell.angle_beta   90.00
_cell.angle_gamma   90.00
#
_symmetry.space_group_name_H-M   'P 1'
#
loop_
_entity.id
_entity.type
_entity.pdbx_description
1 polymer ?
#
loop_
_entity_poly.entity_id
_entity_poly.type
_entity_poly.pdbx_seq_one_letter_code
_entity_poly.pdbx_strand_id
1 'polypeptide(L)'
;MLEDLLGVGEIYVDYEGGNPTGTHKDRIARAHVEKALEEGFSGITVGTCGNYGASIAYHAAIHGLRAVVFVPAGYTNARLPEMRSLGAEVVEVPGSYEDAVEASRHFALLTGFYDANPGSNREVDFKAYSDMAVGIASRVRPTAVFVPLGNGTTLSGLWKGFRGLGITPTMVGVTTAFGNEILRRFYGESEGDFAETVFNEPLVSERSFDAEEALEAIKESRGYVFGFPDDVALRYTELLRSTAGINPLPASALVLAGLVKFVRKFGITDGRFVLVVTGGVHVG
;
A
#
# COMPACT_ATOMS: atom_id res chain seq x y z
N MET A 1 -13.55 6.49 21.78
CA MET A 1 -13.47 5.07 22.25
C MET A 1 -12.06 4.50 22.09
N LEU A 2 -11.43 4.52 20.89
CA LEU A 2 -10.00 4.14 20.74
C LEU A 2 -9.10 5.12 21.49
N GLU A 3 -9.41 6.40 21.42
CA GLU A 3 -8.72 7.50 22.11
C GLU A 3 -8.67 7.26 23.63
N ASP A 4 -9.82 6.95 24.22
CA ASP A 4 -9.93 6.69 25.67
C ASP A 4 -9.16 5.43 26.06
N LEU A 5 -9.22 4.37 25.24
CA LEU A 5 -8.51 3.11 25.47
C LEU A 5 -6.99 3.30 25.43
N LEU A 6 -6.51 4.18 24.57
CA LEU A 6 -5.08 4.41 24.37
C LEU A 6 -4.55 5.61 25.16
N GLY A 7 -5.43 6.45 25.73
CA GLY A 7 -5.07 7.67 26.43
C GLY A 7 -4.40 8.69 25.51
N VAL A 8 -4.90 8.83 24.27
CA VAL A 8 -4.36 9.72 23.25
C VAL A 8 -5.39 10.74 22.80
N GLY A 9 -4.96 11.75 22.04
CA GLY A 9 -5.82 12.75 21.41
C GLY A 9 -6.73 12.15 20.33
N GLU A 10 -6.97 12.89 19.28
CA GLU A 10 -7.91 12.50 18.23
C GLU A 10 -7.32 11.43 17.30
N ILE A 11 -8.07 10.36 17.04
CA ILE A 11 -7.72 9.33 16.07
C ILE A 11 -8.68 9.39 14.87
N TYR A 12 -8.12 9.53 13.68
CA TYR A 12 -8.84 9.51 12.42
C TYR A 12 -8.45 8.27 11.62
N VAL A 13 -9.43 7.50 11.19
CA VAL A 13 -9.22 6.34 10.33
C VAL A 13 -9.54 6.72 8.89
N ASP A 14 -8.53 6.67 8.02
CA ASP A 14 -8.70 6.78 6.59
C ASP A 14 -8.85 5.36 6.02
N TYR A 15 -10.10 4.94 5.80
CA TYR A 15 -10.44 3.56 5.45
C TYR A 15 -10.62 3.39 3.96
N GLU A 16 -9.67 2.72 3.33
CA GLU A 16 -9.63 2.45 1.88
C GLU A 16 -10.32 1.12 1.48
N GLY A 17 -10.87 0.38 2.45
CA GLY A 17 -11.65 -0.84 2.19
C GLY A 17 -12.98 -0.61 1.49
N GLY A 18 -13.44 0.63 1.38
CA GLY A 18 -14.63 1.03 0.64
C GLY A 18 -14.42 1.23 -0.87
N ASN A 19 -13.19 1.14 -1.36
CA ASN A 19 -12.90 1.24 -2.79
C ASN A 19 -13.45 0.01 -3.57
N PRO A 20 -13.65 0.10 -4.90
CA PRO A 20 -14.27 -0.95 -5.70
C PRO A 20 -13.69 -2.36 -5.51
N THR A 21 -12.37 -2.50 -5.42
CA THR A 21 -11.72 -3.79 -5.15
C THR A 21 -11.29 -3.97 -3.70
N GLY A 22 -11.76 -3.09 -2.81
CA GLY A 22 -11.53 -3.16 -1.36
C GLY A 22 -10.18 -2.65 -0.89
N THR A 23 -9.41 -1.97 -1.72
CA THR A 23 -8.10 -1.45 -1.31
C THR A 23 -7.75 -0.11 -1.93
N HIS A 24 -6.76 0.58 -1.33
CA HIS A 24 -6.17 1.82 -1.86
C HIS A 24 -5.51 1.64 -3.24
N LYS A 25 -5.27 0.39 -3.69
CA LYS A 25 -4.72 0.11 -5.02
C LYS A 25 -5.64 0.57 -6.15
N ASP A 26 -6.92 0.71 -5.90
CA ASP A 26 -7.86 1.29 -6.86
C ASP A 26 -7.47 2.71 -7.28
N ARG A 27 -6.82 3.49 -6.41
CA ARG A 27 -6.39 4.85 -6.73
C ARG A 27 -5.33 4.88 -7.81
N ILE A 28 -4.26 4.10 -7.65
CA ILE A 28 -3.19 4.02 -8.66
C ILE A 28 -3.65 3.26 -9.91
N ALA A 29 -4.43 2.19 -9.75
CA ALA A 29 -4.95 1.43 -10.89
C ALA A 29 -5.81 2.31 -11.81
N ARG A 30 -6.72 3.09 -11.22
CA ARG A 30 -7.53 4.06 -11.97
C ARG A 30 -6.64 5.08 -12.68
N ALA A 31 -5.69 5.68 -11.98
CA ALA A 31 -4.82 6.69 -12.56
C ALA A 31 -3.99 6.15 -13.74
N HIS A 32 -3.47 4.92 -13.62
CA HIS A 32 -2.75 4.28 -14.73
C HIS A 32 -3.65 3.93 -15.92
N VAL A 33 -4.87 3.44 -15.67
CA VAL A 33 -5.83 3.14 -16.75
C VAL A 33 -6.25 4.42 -17.46
N GLU A 34 -6.59 5.47 -16.72
CA GLU A 34 -6.91 6.79 -17.28
C GLU A 34 -5.73 7.32 -18.12
N LYS A 35 -4.50 7.24 -17.62
CA LYS A 35 -3.30 7.64 -18.33
C LYS A 35 -3.05 6.83 -19.61
N ALA A 36 -3.22 5.51 -19.54
CA ALA A 36 -3.10 4.63 -20.70
C ALA A 36 -4.09 5.01 -21.82
N LEU A 37 -5.32 5.32 -21.45
CA LEU A 37 -6.37 5.75 -22.38
C LEU A 37 -6.07 7.14 -22.99
N GLU A 38 -5.66 8.09 -22.17
CA GLU A 38 -5.25 9.44 -22.62
C GLU A 38 -4.11 9.39 -23.64
N GLU A 39 -3.17 8.47 -23.46
CA GLU A 39 -2.01 8.29 -24.36
C GLU A 39 -2.32 7.34 -25.55
N GLY A 40 -3.54 6.79 -25.63
CA GLY A 40 -3.99 5.97 -26.76
C GLY A 40 -3.47 4.54 -26.76
N PHE A 41 -3.05 4.00 -25.60
CA PHE A 41 -2.66 2.61 -25.49
C PHE A 41 -3.84 1.66 -25.67
N SER A 42 -3.60 0.53 -26.33
CA SER A 42 -4.63 -0.50 -26.56
C SER A 42 -4.78 -1.50 -25.40
N GLY A 43 -3.86 -1.45 -24.43
CA GLY A 43 -3.86 -2.33 -23.28
C GLY A 43 -2.87 -1.87 -22.20
N ILE A 44 -2.99 -2.48 -21.05
CA ILE A 44 -2.18 -2.22 -19.85
C ILE A 44 -1.62 -3.54 -19.31
N THR A 45 -0.41 -3.51 -18.80
CA THR A 45 0.23 -4.69 -18.19
C THR A 45 0.90 -4.37 -16.87
N VAL A 46 0.91 -5.35 -15.97
CA VAL A 46 1.52 -5.24 -14.64
C VAL A 46 1.97 -6.61 -14.13
N GLY A 47 3.11 -6.68 -13.46
CA GLY A 47 3.55 -7.80 -12.64
C GLY A 47 3.15 -7.57 -11.18
N THR A 48 2.32 -8.47 -10.60
CA THR A 48 1.82 -8.28 -9.24
C THR A 48 1.21 -9.56 -8.66
N CYS A 49 1.28 -9.70 -7.34
CA CYS A 49 0.78 -10.87 -6.64
C CYS A 49 -0.64 -10.72 -6.06
N GLY A 50 -1.38 -9.62 -6.28
CA GLY A 50 -2.65 -9.56 -5.58
C GLY A 50 -3.49 -8.30 -5.81
N ASN A 51 -3.68 -7.49 -4.79
CA ASN A 51 -4.62 -6.38 -4.79
C ASN A 51 -4.44 -5.39 -5.95
N TYR A 52 -3.21 -5.11 -6.37
CA TYR A 52 -2.97 -4.20 -7.48
C TYR A 52 -3.42 -4.78 -8.82
N GLY A 53 -3.18 -6.09 -9.06
CA GLY A 53 -3.65 -6.77 -10.26
C GLY A 53 -5.18 -6.81 -10.35
N ALA A 54 -5.86 -7.08 -9.24
CA ALA A 54 -7.32 -7.04 -9.19
C ALA A 54 -7.86 -5.62 -9.49
N SER A 55 -7.21 -4.59 -8.93
CA SER A 55 -7.58 -3.20 -9.20
C SER A 55 -7.34 -2.81 -10.67
N ILE A 56 -6.20 -3.20 -11.26
CA ILE A 56 -5.94 -2.98 -12.69
C ILE A 56 -7.00 -3.71 -13.55
N ALA A 57 -7.30 -4.98 -13.24
CA ALA A 57 -8.31 -5.74 -13.97
C ALA A 57 -9.68 -5.06 -13.91
N TYR A 58 -10.10 -4.60 -12.72
CA TYR A 58 -11.37 -3.91 -12.52
C TYR A 58 -11.45 -2.61 -13.36
N HIS A 59 -10.47 -1.72 -13.16
CA HIS A 59 -10.49 -0.41 -13.84
C HIS A 59 -10.32 -0.55 -15.36
N ALA A 60 -9.51 -1.48 -15.82
CA ALA A 60 -9.39 -1.78 -17.25
C ALA A 60 -10.72 -2.30 -17.84
N ALA A 61 -11.40 -3.21 -17.14
CA ALA A 61 -12.68 -3.78 -17.60
C ALA A 61 -13.77 -2.71 -17.77
N ILE A 62 -13.95 -1.82 -16.80
CA ILE A 62 -14.99 -0.78 -16.87
C ILE A 62 -14.72 0.28 -17.96
N HIS A 63 -13.47 0.41 -18.39
CA HIS A 63 -13.07 1.32 -19.46
C HIS A 63 -12.83 0.63 -20.82
N GLY A 64 -13.02 -0.70 -20.91
CA GLY A 64 -12.82 -1.47 -22.14
C GLY A 64 -11.36 -1.59 -22.59
N LEU A 65 -10.40 -1.39 -21.67
CA LEU A 65 -8.97 -1.55 -21.93
C LEU A 65 -8.55 -3.01 -21.68
N ARG A 66 -7.72 -3.59 -22.54
CA ARG A 66 -7.18 -4.93 -22.30
C ARG A 66 -6.18 -4.90 -21.14
N ALA A 67 -6.29 -5.88 -20.22
CA ALA A 67 -5.36 -6.02 -19.10
C ALA A 67 -4.63 -7.38 -19.16
N VAL A 68 -3.30 -7.35 -18.99
CA VAL A 68 -2.47 -8.55 -18.86
C VAL A 68 -1.71 -8.46 -17.54
N VAL A 69 -1.96 -9.42 -16.65
CA VAL A 69 -1.38 -9.45 -15.31
C VAL A 69 -0.43 -10.62 -15.19
N PHE A 70 0.82 -10.34 -14.91
CA PHE A 70 1.86 -11.34 -14.69
C PHE A 70 1.97 -11.65 -13.20
N VAL A 71 1.99 -12.95 -12.86
CA VAL A 71 2.06 -13.44 -11.48
C VAL A 71 3.12 -14.54 -11.36
N PRO A 72 3.77 -14.73 -10.22
CA PRO A 72 4.65 -15.88 -10.01
C PRO A 72 3.89 -17.20 -10.17
N ALA A 73 4.50 -18.17 -10.84
CA ALA A 73 3.90 -19.49 -11.03
C ALA A 73 3.70 -20.21 -9.68
N GLY A 74 2.55 -20.87 -9.54
CA GLY A 74 2.19 -21.54 -8.28
C GLY A 74 1.72 -20.61 -7.18
N TYR A 75 1.68 -19.32 -7.42
CA TYR A 75 1.13 -18.36 -6.46
C TYR A 75 -0.39 -18.52 -6.37
N THR A 76 -0.86 -18.99 -5.22
CA THR A 76 -2.29 -19.17 -4.95
C THR A 76 -2.81 -17.98 -4.17
N ASN A 77 -3.63 -17.16 -4.82
CA ASN A 77 -4.27 -16.02 -4.20
C ASN A 77 -5.76 -15.97 -4.60
N ALA A 78 -6.62 -15.63 -3.67
CA ALA A 78 -8.06 -15.45 -3.93
C ALA A 78 -8.35 -14.39 -5.00
N ARG A 79 -7.41 -13.48 -5.29
CA ARG A 79 -7.52 -12.46 -6.32
C ARG A 79 -7.38 -12.97 -7.76
N LEU A 80 -6.73 -14.12 -7.99
CA LEU A 80 -6.56 -14.66 -9.35
C LEU A 80 -7.88 -14.99 -10.06
N PRO A 81 -8.85 -15.70 -9.42
CA PRO A 81 -10.16 -15.89 -9.99
C PRO A 81 -10.91 -14.57 -10.28
N GLU A 82 -10.77 -13.58 -9.39
CA GLU A 82 -11.36 -12.25 -9.55
C GLU A 82 -10.79 -11.55 -10.80
N MET A 83 -9.47 -11.50 -10.98
CA MET A 83 -8.84 -10.91 -12.15
C MET A 83 -9.34 -11.56 -13.45
N ARG A 84 -9.40 -12.90 -13.49
CA ARG A 84 -9.91 -13.65 -14.64
C ARG A 84 -11.40 -13.37 -14.92
N SER A 85 -12.22 -13.27 -13.86
CA SER A 85 -13.65 -12.97 -14.01
C SER A 85 -13.91 -11.55 -14.54
N LEU A 86 -13.00 -10.64 -14.30
CA LEU A 86 -12.98 -9.27 -14.81
C LEU A 86 -12.43 -9.18 -16.25
N GLY A 87 -12.05 -10.30 -16.86
CA GLY A 87 -11.56 -10.37 -18.22
C GLY A 87 -10.08 -10.09 -18.40
N ALA A 88 -9.30 -9.99 -17.33
CA ALA A 88 -7.86 -9.87 -17.43
C ALA A 88 -7.22 -11.20 -17.83
N GLU A 89 -6.24 -11.13 -18.72
CA GLU A 89 -5.34 -12.24 -19.01
C GLU A 89 -4.33 -12.39 -17.88
N VAL A 90 -4.29 -13.53 -17.20
CA VAL A 90 -3.36 -13.82 -16.10
C VAL A 90 -2.29 -14.78 -16.62
N VAL A 91 -1.05 -14.30 -16.66
CA VAL A 91 0.13 -15.05 -17.13
C VAL A 91 0.95 -15.47 -15.94
N GLU A 92 1.16 -16.77 -15.76
CA GLU A 92 2.01 -17.31 -14.71
C GLU A 92 3.46 -17.40 -15.19
N VAL A 93 4.38 -16.84 -14.42
CA VAL A 93 5.83 -16.75 -14.73
C VAL A 93 6.59 -17.57 -13.69
N PRO A 94 7.47 -18.49 -14.12
CA PRO A 94 8.40 -19.15 -13.18
C PRO A 94 9.29 -18.14 -12.47
N GLY A 95 9.42 -18.26 -11.15
CA GLY A 95 10.32 -17.43 -10.35
C GLY A 95 9.61 -16.54 -9.33
N SER A 96 10.24 -15.43 -9.02
CA SER A 96 9.83 -14.49 -7.97
C SER A 96 8.79 -13.46 -8.45
N TYR A 97 8.40 -12.59 -7.52
CA TYR A 97 7.60 -11.39 -7.84
C TYR A 97 8.35 -10.46 -8.82
N GLU A 98 9.64 -10.29 -8.61
CA GLU A 98 10.50 -9.46 -9.46
C GLU A 98 10.58 -10.02 -10.89
N ASP A 99 10.63 -11.36 -11.06
CA ASP A 99 10.58 -12.01 -12.37
C ASP A 99 9.25 -11.74 -13.09
N ALA A 100 8.14 -11.75 -12.37
CA ALA A 100 6.83 -11.40 -12.93
C ALA A 100 6.76 -9.93 -13.35
N VAL A 101 7.32 -9.01 -12.58
CA VAL A 101 7.44 -7.58 -12.93
C VAL A 101 8.29 -7.40 -14.19
N GLU A 102 9.43 -8.08 -14.27
CA GLU A 102 10.32 -7.98 -15.43
C GLU A 102 9.69 -8.57 -16.70
N ALA A 103 9.03 -9.72 -16.59
CA ALA A 103 8.28 -10.32 -17.70
C ALA A 103 7.17 -9.37 -18.21
N SER A 104 6.45 -8.71 -17.31
CA SER A 104 5.44 -7.71 -17.66
C SER A 104 6.04 -6.50 -18.38
N ARG A 105 7.17 -5.97 -17.91
CA ARG A 105 7.90 -4.88 -18.58
C ARG A 105 8.34 -5.26 -19.99
N HIS A 106 8.89 -6.47 -20.12
CA HIS A 106 9.29 -6.99 -21.44
C HIS A 106 8.09 -7.13 -22.37
N PHE A 107 6.96 -7.62 -21.86
CA PHE A 107 5.73 -7.71 -22.62
C PHE A 107 5.24 -6.31 -23.07
N ALA A 108 5.28 -5.31 -22.21
CA ALA A 108 4.94 -3.93 -22.56
C ALA A 108 5.78 -3.42 -23.74
N LEU A 109 7.11 -3.63 -23.68
CA LEU A 109 8.04 -3.23 -24.75
C LEU A 109 7.72 -3.92 -26.09
N LEU A 110 7.38 -5.19 -26.07
CA LEU A 110 7.11 -5.97 -27.30
C LEU A 110 5.75 -5.65 -27.93
N THR A 111 4.74 -5.36 -27.11
CA THR A 111 3.36 -5.23 -27.54
C THR A 111 2.89 -3.79 -27.69
N GLY A 112 3.63 -2.84 -27.13
CA GLY A 112 3.20 -1.45 -27.03
C GLY A 112 2.07 -1.25 -26.01
N PHE A 113 1.92 -2.14 -25.01
CA PHE A 113 0.99 -1.93 -23.91
C PHE A 113 1.57 -0.95 -22.90
N TYR A 114 0.67 -0.25 -22.21
CA TYR A 114 1.08 0.65 -21.12
C TYR A 114 1.69 -0.15 -19.96
N ASP A 115 2.87 0.26 -19.52
CA ASP A 115 3.58 -0.36 -18.40
C ASP A 115 3.14 0.28 -17.07
N ALA A 116 2.31 -0.43 -16.30
CA ALA A 116 1.85 -0.02 -14.98
C ALA A 116 2.68 -0.63 -13.83
N ASN A 117 3.86 -1.14 -14.12
CA ASN A 117 4.70 -1.76 -13.09
C ASN A 117 5.23 -0.73 -12.08
N PRO A 118 5.44 -1.14 -10.81
CA PRO A 118 6.09 -0.29 -9.82
C PRO A 118 7.42 0.27 -10.34
N GLY A 119 7.63 1.57 -10.18
CA GLY A 119 8.83 2.25 -10.62
C GLY A 119 8.87 2.66 -12.10
N SER A 120 7.91 2.23 -12.95
CA SER A 120 7.88 2.60 -14.38
C SER A 120 7.28 3.99 -14.62
N ASN A 121 6.13 4.28 -14.02
CA ASN A 121 5.43 5.56 -14.14
C ASN A 121 5.18 6.19 -12.76
N ARG A 122 6.25 6.39 -12.01
CA ARG A 122 6.23 6.83 -10.59
C ARG A 122 5.45 8.11 -10.33
N GLU A 123 5.42 9.04 -11.29
CA GLU A 123 4.67 10.29 -11.15
C GLU A 123 3.17 10.04 -11.07
N VAL A 124 2.66 9.05 -11.80
CA VAL A 124 1.25 8.64 -11.75
C VAL A 124 0.93 8.05 -10.38
N ASP A 125 1.79 7.15 -9.89
CA ASP A 125 1.66 6.56 -8.55
C ASP A 125 1.62 7.63 -7.46
N PHE A 126 2.62 8.51 -7.45
CA PHE A 126 2.75 9.55 -6.44
C PHE A 126 1.62 10.56 -6.50
N LYS A 127 1.16 10.91 -7.72
CA LYS A 127 0.02 11.82 -7.87
C LYS A 127 -1.24 11.22 -7.27
N ALA A 128 -1.55 9.95 -7.57
CA ALA A 128 -2.73 9.27 -7.05
C ALA A 128 -2.75 9.21 -5.50
N TYR A 129 -1.61 8.95 -4.88
CA TYR A 129 -1.51 8.96 -3.43
C TYR A 129 -1.39 10.37 -2.82
N SER A 130 -0.89 11.35 -3.58
CA SER A 130 -0.95 12.76 -3.18
C SER A 130 -2.40 13.24 -3.09
N ASP A 131 -3.27 12.81 -3.99
CA ASP A 131 -4.70 13.12 -3.94
C ASP A 131 -5.39 12.50 -2.69
N MET A 132 -4.90 11.35 -2.22
CA MET A 132 -5.34 10.78 -0.94
C MET A 132 -4.97 11.70 0.24
N ALA A 133 -3.78 12.29 0.24
CA ALA A 133 -3.39 13.28 1.25
C ALA A 133 -4.28 14.53 1.23
N VAL A 134 -4.71 14.98 0.06
CA VAL A 134 -5.70 16.08 -0.08
C VAL A 134 -7.02 15.69 0.58
N GLY A 135 -7.52 14.47 0.35
CA GLY A 135 -8.72 13.93 0.99
C GLY A 135 -8.62 13.87 2.51
N ILE A 136 -7.48 13.47 3.06
CA ILE A 136 -7.22 13.49 4.50
C ILE A 136 -7.19 14.93 5.02
N ALA A 137 -6.42 15.80 4.37
CA ALA A 137 -6.23 17.19 4.79
C ALA A 137 -7.53 18.03 4.78
N SER A 138 -8.50 17.66 3.94
CA SER A 138 -9.83 18.30 3.93
C SER A 138 -10.66 18.01 5.19
N ARG A 139 -10.34 16.94 5.92
CA ARG A 139 -11.04 16.50 7.14
C ARG A 139 -10.24 16.81 8.41
N VAL A 140 -8.94 16.73 8.35
CA VAL A 140 -8.07 16.88 9.50
C VAL A 140 -6.69 17.38 9.09
N ARG A 141 -6.08 18.23 9.92
CA ARG A 141 -4.65 18.58 9.79
C ARG A 141 -3.85 17.66 10.72
N PRO A 142 -3.22 16.59 10.20
CA PRO A 142 -2.62 15.56 11.03
C PRO A 142 -1.35 16.04 11.74
N THR A 143 -1.13 15.55 12.94
CA THR A 143 0.15 15.63 13.67
C THR A 143 1.06 14.48 13.26
N ALA A 144 0.52 13.28 13.15
CA ALA A 144 1.23 12.12 12.63
C ALA A 144 0.31 11.25 11.76
N VAL A 145 0.88 10.59 10.76
CA VAL A 145 0.19 9.71 9.82
C VAL A 145 0.87 8.35 9.82
N PHE A 146 0.10 7.29 10.09
CA PHE A 146 0.57 5.91 10.14
C PHE A 146 0.16 5.20 8.86
N VAL A 147 1.13 4.67 8.12
CA VAL A 147 0.94 4.13 6.77
C VAL A 147 1.53 2.73 6.68
N PRO A 148 0.78 1.72 6.18
CA PRO A 148 1.37 0.42 5.87
C PRO A 148 2.49 0.57 4.85
N LEU A 149 3.64 -0.04 5.10
CA LEU A 149 4.87 0.16 4.37
C LEU A 149 5.36 -1.15 3.73
N GLY A 150 5.08 -1.34 2.45
CA GLY A 150 5.71 -2.33 1.58
C GLY A 150 6.82 -1.67 0.75
N ASN A 151 6.58 -1.43 -0.53
CA ASN A 151 7.52 -0.78 -1.48
C ASN A 151 7.81 0.71 -1.20
N GLY A 152 7.06 1.37 -0.32
CA GLY A 152 7.26 2.79 -0.01
C GLY A 152 6.38 3.77 -0.79
N THR A 153 5.79 3.38 -1.91
CA THR A 153 5.03 4.23 -2.85
C THR A 153 3.92 5.03 -2.17
N THR A 154 3.10 4.37 -1.34
CA THR A 154 1.96 5.01 -0.66
C THR A 154 2.44 6.09 0.32
N LEU A 155 3.43 5.78 1.15
CA LEU A 155 3.98 6.73 2.11
C LEU A 155 4.61 7.93 1.41
N SER A 156 5.37 7.70 0.35
CA SER A 156 6.03 8.75 -0.44
C SER A 156 5.02 9.66 -1.12
N GLY A 157 3.97 9.10 -1.74
CA GLY A 157 2.92 9.87 -2.37
C GLY A 157 2.12 10.71 -1.38
N LEU A 158 1.75 10.15 -0.22
CA LEU A 158 1.10 10.89 0.86
C LEU A 158 1.97 12.05 1.36
N TRP A 159 3.27 11.82 1.58
CA TRP A 159 4.20 12.87 2.00
C TRP A 159 4.28 14.01 0.99
N LYS A 160 4.42 13.68 -0.30
CA LYS A 160 4.41 14.68 -1.40
C LYS A 160 3.12 15.50 -1.40
N GLY A 161 1.97 14.85 -1.21
CA GLY A 161 0.67 15.50 -1.12
C GLY A 161 0.56 16.46 0.06
N PHE A 162 0.95 16.03 1.27
CA PHE A 162 0.95 16.89 2.44
C PHE A 162 1.92 18.08 2.29
N ARG A 163 3.11 17.82 1.76
CA ARG A 163 4.09 18.90 1.47
C ARG A 163 3.53 19.94 0.49
N GLY A 164 2.85 19.47 -0.57
CA GLY A 164 2.19 20.35 -1.54
C GLY A 164 1.11 21.25 -0.93
N LEU A 165 0.51 20.81 0.19
CA LEU A 165 -0.48 21.58 0.95
C LEU A 165 0.14 22.44 2.08
N GLY A 166 1.45 22.47 2.22
CA GLY A 166 2.13 23.13 3.34
C GLY A 166 1.88 22.48 4.70
N ILE A 167 1.60 21.17 4.71
CA ILE A 167 1.38 20.36 5.91
C ILE A 167 2.56 19.39 6.05
N THR A 168 3.12 19.27 7.25
CA THR A 168 4.29 18.42 7.51
C THR A 168 4.06 17.52 8.71
N PRO A 169 3.16 16.52 8.60
CA PRO A 169 2.94 15.57 9.69
C PRO A 169 4.15 14.65 9.86
N THR A 170 4.33 14.10 11.04
CA THR A 170 5.27 12.98 11.24
C THR A 170 4.77 11.75 10.48
N MET A 171 5.55 11.26 9.51
CA MET A 171 5.20 10.06 8.74
C MET A 171 5.74 8.82 9.44
N VAL A 172 4.86 7.88 9.77
CA VAL A 172 5.23 6.63 10.44
C VAL A 172 4.91 5.45 9.53
N GLY A 173 5.96 4.82 9.00
CA GLY A 173 5.83 3.58 8.24
C GLY A 173 5.62 2.39 9.18
N VAL A 174 4.64 1.54 8.86
CA VAL A 174 4.35 0.35 9.65
C VAL A 174 4.38 -0.87 8.74
N THR A 175 5.23 -1.84 9.07
CA THR A 175 5.52 -2.96 8.19
C THR A 175 5.64 -4.30 8.93
N THR A 176 5.94 -5.34 8.19
CA THR A 176 6.31 -6.65 8.73
C THR A 176 7.66 -6.58 9.47
N ALA A 177 7.84 -7.45 10.46
CA ALA A 177 9.11 -7.55 11.18
C ALA A 177 10.26 -8.11 10.31
N PHE A 178 9.93 -8.80 9.21
CA PHE A 178 10.87 -9.52 8.37
C PHE A 178 10.62 -9.25 6.89
N GLY A 179 11.69 -9.27 6.07
CA GLY A 179 11.58 -9.17 4.62
C GLY A 179 11.18 -7.80 4.08
N ASN A 180 11.49 -6.71 4.78
CA ASN A 180 11.24 -5.35 4.28
C ASN A 180 12.55 -4.52 4.23
N GLU A 181 12.96 -4.12 3.03
CA GLU A 181 14.19 -3.35 2.79
C GLU A 181 14.18 -2.01 3.51
N ILE A 182 13.06 -1.28 3.50
CA ILE A 182 12.98 0.06 4.10
C ILE A 182 13.18 -0.03 5.61
N LEU A 183 12.60 -1.06 6.27
CA LEU A 183 12.80 -1.30 7.69
C LEU A 183 14.28 -1.53 8.01
N ARG A 184 14.94 -2.44 7.26
CA ARG A 184 16.36 -2.76 7.46
C ARG A 184 17.24 -1.53 7.27
N ARG A 185 17.04 -0.80 6.18
CA ARG A 185 17.81 0.42 5.88
C ARG A 185 17.60 1.53 6.89
N PHE A 186 16.38 1.67 7.41
CA PHE A 186 16.07 2.66 8.46
C PHE A 186 16.86 2.39 9.74
N TYR A 187 17.06 1.11 10.11
CA TYR A 187 17.83 0.73 11.29
C TYR A 187 19.32 0.48 11.01
N GLY A 188 19.75 0.54 9.77
CA GLY A 188 21.14 0.24 9.39
C GLY A 188 21.48 -1.25 9.54
N GLU A 189 20.48 -2.13 9.46
CA GLU A 189 20.66 -3.58 9.58
C GLU A 189 20.99 -4.19 8.20
N SER A 190 21.90 -5.16 8.17
CA SER A 190 22.15 -6.03 7.04
C SER A 190 21.01 -7.05 6.89
N GLU A 191 21.02 -7.82 5.80
CA GLU A 191 20.07 -8.92 5.59
C GLU A 191 20.00 -9.81 6.83
N GLY A 192 18.79 -10.01 7.34
CA GLY A 192 18.51 -10.85 8.49
C GLY A 192 17.75 -12.11 8.09
N ASP A 193 17.56 -13.02 9.03
CA ASP A 193 16.78 -14.24 8.83
C ASP A 193 15.34 -13.90 8.42
N PHE A 194 14.87 -14.56 7.36
CA PHE A 194 13.48 -14.47 6.93
C PHE A 194 12.64 -15.40 7.80
N ALA A 195 11.60 -14.86 8.43
CA ALA A 195 10.51 -15.65 8.94
C ALA A 195 9.36 -15.61 7.93
N GLU A 196 8.72 -16.75 7.70
CA GLU A 196 7.51 -16.80 6.89
C GLU A 196 6.46 -15.87 7.53
N THR A 197 5.86 -15.02 6.70
CA THR A 197 4.73 -14.18 7.08
C THR A 197 3.57 -14.45 6.12
N VAL A 198 2.39 -14.64 6.68
CA VAL A 198 1.17 -14.93 5.92
C VAL A 198 0.25 -13.72 5.87
N PHE A 199 0.01 -13.12 7.03
CA PHE A 199 -0.91 -11.99 7.16
C PHE A 199 -0.27 -10.65 6.80
N ASN A 200 1.03 -10.54 6.98
CA ASN A 200 1.83 -9.37 6.64
C ASN A 200 2.54 -9.50 5.27
N GLU A 201 2.29 -10.58 4.52
CA GLU A 201 2.87 -10.81 3.19
C GLU A 201 2.77 -9.59 2.26
N PRO A 202 1.65 -8.85 2.21
CA PRO A 202 1.56 -7.65 1.37
C PRO A 202 2.54 -6.52 1.71
N LEU A 203 3.22 -6.61 2.85
CA LEU A 203 4.23 -5.64 3.31
C LEU A 203 5.67 -6.17 3.13
N VAL A 204 5.83 -7.42 2.72
CA VAL A 204 7.13 -7.97 2.35
C VAL A 204 7.60 -7.26 1.08
N SER A 205 8.83 -6.78 1.11
CA SER A 205 9.49 -6.13 -0.01
C SER A 205 10.99 -6.22 0.19
N GLU A 206 11.57 -7.30 -0.31
CA GLU A 206 13.01 -7.56 -0.18
C GLU A 206 13.81 -6.53 -0.98
N ARG A 207 13.25 -6.10 -2.11
CA ARG A 207 13.72 -5.01 -2.93
C ARG A 207 12.58 -4.02 -3.17
N SER A 208 12.65 -2.89 -2.50
CA SER A 208 11.61 -1.85 -2.56
C SER A 208 11.89 -0.87 -3.70
N PHE A 209 10.94 -0.73 -4.62
CA PHE A 209 11.09 0.13 -5.80
C PHE A 209 11.14 1.63 -5.48
N ASP A 210 10.56 2.05 -4.35
CA ASP A 210 10.49 3.45 -3.89
C ASP A 210 11.12 3.65 -2.51
N ALA A 211 12.16 2.81 -2.19
CA ALA A 211 12.82 2.86 -0.89
C ALA A 211 13.46 4.21 -0.58
N GLU A 212 14.12 4.83 -1.58
CA GLU A 212 14.78 6.13 -1.41
C GLU A 212 13.78 7.21 -1.03
N GLU A 213 12.70 7.33 -1.80
CA GLU A 213 11.66 8.34 -1.57
C GLU A 213 10.95 8.14 -0.24
N ALA A 214 10.74 6.89 0.17
CA ALA A 214 10.12 6.59 1.45
C ALA A 214 11.05 6.93 2.62
N LEU A 215 12.33 6.61 2.53
CA LEU A 215 13.32 6.95 3.55
C LEU A 215 13.53 8.47 3.64
N GLU A 216 13.54 9.18 2.50
CA GLU A 216 13.60 10.63 2.48
C GLU A 216 12.36 11.25 3.15
N ALA A 217 11.16 10.78 2.82
CA ALA A 217 9.91 11.23 3.42
C ALA A 217 9.90 11.01 4.95
N ILE A 218 10.36 9.84 5.42
CA ILE A 218 10.48 9.53 6.83
C ILE A 218 11.49 10.47 7.50
N LYS A 219 12.66 10.69 6.90
CA LYS A 219 13.69 11.58 7.42
C LYS A 219 13.22 13.03 7.50
N GLU A 220 12.67 13.56 6.41
CA GLU A 220 12.18 14.95 6.34
C GLU A 220 11.05 15.23 7.32
N SER A 221 10.14 14.27 7.51
CA SER A 221 9.03 14.36 8.46
C SER A 221 9.42 14.10 9.92
N ARG A 222 10.70 13.80 10.19
CA ARG A 222 11.17 13.28 11.49
C ARG A 222 10.37 12.05 11.93
N GLY A 223 10.05 11.22 10.97
CA GLY A 223 9.21 10.05 11.11
C GLY A 223 9.93 8.81 11.63
N TYR A 224 9.23 7.69 11.55
CA TYR A 224 9.71 6.44 12.10
C TYR A 224 9.26 5.25 11.28
N VAL A 225 9.91 4.09 11.47
CA VAL A 225 9.48 2.81 10.91
C VAL A 225 9.35 1.80 12.03
N PHE A 226 8.23 1.06 12.04
CA PHE A 226 8.00 -0.03 12.99
C PHE A 226 7.65 -1.33 12.25
N GLY A 227 8.35 -2.41 12.59
CA GLY A 227 8.04 -3.75 12.13
C GLY A 227 7.29 -4.55 13.21
N PHE A 228 6.37 -5.44 12.74
CA PHE A 228 5.55 -6.29 13.60
C PHE A 228 5.36 -7.69 12.99
N PRO A 229 5.28 -8.75 13.82
CA PRO A 229 4.94 -10.09 13.38
C PRO A 229 3.43 -10.26 13.13
N ASP A 230 3.06 -11.39 12.53
CA ASP A 230 1.70 -11.70 12.08
C ASP A 230 0.64 -11.73 13.21
N ASP A 231 1.01 -12.23 14.39
CA ASP A 231 0.09 -12.30 15.55
C ASP A 231 -0.37 -10.91 16.01
N VAL A 232 0.50 -9.90 15.85
CA VAL A 232 0.16 -8.50 16.12
C VAL A 232 -0.87 -8.01 15.10
N ALA A 233 -0.72 -8.32 13.81
CA ALA A 233 -1.67 -7.93 12.78
C ALA A 233 -3.08 -8.44 13.10
N LEU A 234 -3.21 -9.73 13.45
CA LEU A 234 -4.49 -10.33 13.80
C LEU A 234 -5.15 -9.68 15.01
N ARG A 235 -4.37 -9.41 16.06
CA ARG A 235 -4.86 -8.76 17.28
C ARG A 235 -5.42 -7.37 17.00
N TYR A 236 -4.72 -6.56 16.20
CA TYR A 236 -5.16 -5.21 15.89
C TYR A 236 -6.27 -5.17 14.83
N THR A 237 -6.40 -6.19 13.98
CA THR A 237 -7.58 -6.40 13.13
C THR A 237 -8.84 -6.53 13.97
N GLU A 238 -8.82 -7.38 15.00
CA GLU A 238 -9.98 -7.58 15.88
C GLU A 238 -10.28 -6.31 16.70
N LEU A 239 -9.25 -5.60 17.14
CA LEU A 239 -9.43 -4.36 17.86
C LEU A 239 -10.09 -3.28 16.99
N LEU A 240 -9.66 -3.08 15.74
CA LEU A 240 -10.31 -2.14 14.82
C LEU A 240 -11.73 -2.56 14.46
N ARG A 241 -11.97 -3.87 14.31
CA ARG A 241 -13.32 -4.38 14.06
C ARG A 241 -14.26 -4.04 15.20
N SER A 242 -13.87 -4.31 16.44
CA SER A 242 -14.72 -4.12 17.63
C SER A 242 -14.87 -2.66 18.02
N THR A 243 -13.89 -1.81 17.77
CA THR A 243 -13.89 -0.42 18.24
C THR A 243 -14.25 0.61 17.18
N ALA A 244 -13.88 0.38 15.91
CA ALA A 244 -14.14 1.28 14.80
C ALA A 244 -15.22 0.77 13.83
N GLY A 245 -15.70 -0.47 13.99
CA GLY A 245 -16.73 -1.05 13.13
C GLY A 245 -16.28 -1.30 11.68
N ILE A 246 -14.98 -1.35 11.43
CA ILE A 246 -14.40 -1.65 10.11
C ILE A 246 -13.85 -3.07 10.07
N ASN A 247 -13.72 -3.63 8.87
CA ASN A 247 -13.15 -4.97 8.67
C ASN A 247 -11.84 -4.88 7.87
N PRO A 248 -10.72 -4.48 8.49
CA PRO A 248 -9.48 -4.24 7.78
C PRO A 248 -8.79 -5.54 7.36
N LEU A 249 -7.99 -5.48 6.29
CA LEU A 249 -6.98 -6.51 6.04
C LEU A 249 -5.94 -6.51 7.18
N PRO A 250 -5.45 -7.67 7.62
CA PRO A 250 -4.52 -7.75 8.77
C PRO A 250 -3.29 -6.85 8.62
N ALA A 251 -2.62 -6.87 7.46
CA ALA A 251 -1.49 -5.99 7.19
C ALA A 251 -1.83 -4.49 7.34
N SER A 252 -3.06 -4.09 6.98
CA SER A 252 -3.52 -2.70 7.13
C SER A 252 -3.81 -2.32 8.58
N ALA A 253 -4.20 -3.28 9.40
CA ALA A 253 -4.50 -3.04 10.81
C ALA A 253 -3.27 -2.72 11.66
N LEU A 254 -2.07 -3.07 11.18
CA LEU A 254 -0.81 -2.77 11.87
C LEU A 254 -0.59 -1.28 12.14
N VAL A 255 -1.22 -0.38 11.41
CA VAL A 255 -1.11 1.07 11.67
C VAL A 255 -1.54 1.44 13.08
N LEU A 256 -2.52 0.74 13.65
CA LEU A 256 -2.91 0.94 15.05
C LEU A 256 -1.84 0.42 16.02
N ALA A 257 -1.19 -0.70 15.72
CA ALA A 257 -0.02 -1.16 16.49
C ALA A 257 1.13 -0.14 16.43
N GLY A 258 1.34 0.45 15.25
CA GLY A 258 2.29 1.54 15.03
C GLY A 258 2.01 2.74 15.92
N LEU A 259 0.75 3.21 16.01
CA LEU A 259 0.35 4.29 16.91
C LEU A 259 0.64 3.95 18.37
N VAL A 260 0.24 2.75 18.82
CA VAL A 260 0.50 2.33 20.22
C VAL A 260 2.01 2.31 20.53
N LYS A 261 2.81 1.78 19.62
CA LYS A 261 4.28 1.74 19.78
C LYS A 261 4.90 3.15 19.76
N PHE A 262 4.38 4.03 18.90
CA PHE A 262 4.81 5.42 18.80
C PHE A 262 4.55 6.19 20.09
N VAL A 263 3.33 6.12 20.62
CA VAL A 263 2.95 6.76 21.88
C VAL A 263 3.80 6.24 23.03
N ARG A 264 3.98 4.93 23.15
CA ARG A 264 4.81 4.34 24.22
C ARG A 264 6.29 4.74 24.13
N LYS A 265 6.80 4.88 22.91
CA LYS A 265 8.22 5.22 22.68
C LYS A 265 8.52 6.70 22.95
N PHE A 266 7.63 7.59 22.54
CA PHE A 266 7.89 9.03 22.51
C PHE A 266 7.10 9.81 23.56
N GLY A 267 6.11 9.21 24.20
CA GLY A 267 5.24 9.88 25.18
C GLY A 267 4.34 10.95 24.56
N ILE A 268 4.18 10.95 23.21
CA ILE A 268 3.35 11.92 22.50
C ILE A 268 1.92 11.40 22.50
N THR A 269 1.11 11.93 23.42
CA THR A 269 -0.30 11.55 23.57
C THR A 269 -1.24 12.59 23.02
N ASP A 270 -0.84 13.84 22.90
CA ASP A 270 -1.65 14.92 22.36
C ASP A 270 -1.40 15.10 20.86
N GLY A 271 -2.48 15.20 20.09
CA GLY A 271 -2.39 15.37 18.65
C GLY A 271 -3.54 14.75 17.86
N ARG A 272 -3.47 14.89 16.55
CA ARG A 272 -4.40 14.30 15.57
C ARG A 272 -3.65 13.22 14.80
N PHE A 273 -3.97 11.98 15.11
CA PHE A 273 -3.32 10.79 14.57
C PHE A 273 -4.16 10.20 13.44
N VAL A 274 -3.61 10.09 12.27
CA VAL A 274 -4.30 9.48 11.11
C VAL A 274 -3.79 8.07 10.90
N LEU A 275 -4.69 7.10 10.89
CA LEU A 275 -4.43 5.70 10.56
C LEU A 275 -4.90 5.42 9.14
N VAL A 276 -3.98 5.20 8.22
CA VAL A 276 -4.29 4.85 6.82
C VAL A 276 -4.51 3.35 6.74
N VAL A 277 -5.76 2.92 6.80
CA VAL A 277 -6.16 1.51 6.68
C VAL A 277 -6.37 1.21 5.20
N THR A 278 -5.33 0.70 4.56
CA THR A 278 -5.19 0.60 3.10
C THR A 278 -6.07 -0.45 2.43
N GLY A 279 -6.77 -1.28 3.19
CA GLY A 279 -7.69 -2.26 2.60
C GLY A 279 -8.58 -2.92 3.64
N GLY A 280 -9.67 -3.48 3.15
CA GLY A 280 -10.65 -4.21 3.94
C GLY A 280 -11.13 -5.49 3.26
N VAL A 281 -11.71 -6.37 4.06
CA VAL A 281 -12.39 -7.57 3.57
C VAL A 281 -13.84 -7.20 3.27
N HIS A 282 -14.28 -7.38 2.02
CA HIS A 282 -15.69 -7.29 1.71
C HIS A 282 -16.41 -8.46 2.38
N VAL A 283 -17.33 -8.15 3.27
CA VAL A 283 -18.31 -9.12 3.77
C VAL A 283 -19.41 -9.13 2.72
N GLY A 284 -19.35 -10.13 1.82
CA GLY A 284 -20.40 -10.40 0.84
C GLY A 284 -21.69 -10.85 1.53
#